data_1458dea2b54390ff2bcd6e4b03860c96
#
_entry.id   1458dea2b54390ff2bcd6e4b03860c96
#
_cell.length_a   1.000
_cell.length_b   1.000
_cell.length_c   1.000
_cell.angle_alpha   90.00
_cell.angle_beta   90.00
_cell.angle_gamma   90.00
#
_symmetry.space_group_name_H-M   'P 1'
#
loop_
_entity.id
_entity.type
_entity.pdbx_description
1 polymer ?
#
loop_
_entity_poly.entity_id
_entity_poly.type
_entity_poly.pdbx_seq_one_letter_code
_entity_poly.pdbx_strand_id
1 'polypeptide(L)'
;MVIKPHKSLKQKISDVAHKEGLSDIGFTNPKLDPEEFKNFKDFINKGYHGQMYWLNNNIGWRENPKLMWEDVETIIVFAENYYKGGNPLSDINIKDIANISIYARGDDYHNVLKKKLKAVASQIIKLVDKSEVKVFVDTAPIMEKHFAQKAGIGWQGKHTNVLSKKLGNWIFLGLIFT
;
A
#
# COMPACT_ATOMS: atom_id res chain seq x y z
N MET A 1 5.58 13.03 -39.38
CA MET A 1 4.78 13.32 -38.17
C MET A 1 4.64 12.01 -37.37
N VAL A 2 5.38 11.86 -36.27
CA VAL A 2 5.33 10.62 -35.46
C VAL A 2 4.08 10.70 -34.59
N ILE A 3 3.09 9.87 -34.88
CA ILE A 3 1.87 9.74 -34.06
C ILE A 3 2.30 9.08 -32.74
N LYS A 4 2.34 9.85 -31.64
CA LYS A 4 2.58 9.28 -30.31
C LYS A 4 1.44 8.32 -30.00
N PRO A 5 1.72 7.05 -29.61
CA PRO A 5 0.67 6.11 -29.26
C PRO A 5 -0.18 6.64 -28.11
N HIS A 6 -1.48 6.47 -28.22
CA HIS A 6 -2.44 6.95 -27.21
C HIS A 6 -2.22 6.17 -25.90
N LYS A 7 -1.75 6.83 -24.81
CA LYS A 7 -1.53 6.18 -23.53
C LYS A 7 -2.83 5.69 -22.93
N SER A 8 -2.85 4.45 -22.43
CA SER A 8 -3.97 3.91 -21.67
C SER A 8 -4.18 4.70 -20.36
N LEU A 9 -5.37 4.61 -19.77
CA LEU A 9 -5.67 5.26 -18.47
C LEU A 9 -4.69 4.79 -17.39
N LYS A 10 -4.40 3.48 -17.31
CA LYS A 10 -3.40 2.93 -16.38
C LYS A 10 -2.03 3.57 -16.56
N GLN A 11 -1.57 3.75 -17.79
CA GLN A 11 -0.29 4.42 -18.05
C GLN A 11 -0.29 5.87 -17.64
N LYS A 12 -1.39 6.61 -17.88
CA LYS A 12 -1.51 8.01 -17.42
C LYS A 12 -1.44 8.12 -15.90
N ILE A 13 -2.13 7.24 -15.18
CA ILE A 13 -2.10 7.21 -13.71
C ILE A 13 -0.71 6.81 -13.21
N SER A 14 -0.06 5.84 -13.85
CA SER A 14 1.31 5.43 -13.50
C SER A 14 2.33 6.57 -13.68
N ASP A 15 2.22 7.32 -14.79
CA ASP A 15 3.10 8.47 -15.03
C ASP A 15 2.93 9.55 -13.93
N VAL A 16 1.68 9.79 -13.51
CA VAL A 16 1.40 10.73 -12.40
C VAL A 16 2.01 10.21 -11.09
N ALA A 17 1.81 8.92 -10.78
CA ALA A 17 2.35 8.32 -9.56
C ALA A 17 3.88 8.45 -9.49
N HIS A 18 4.57 8.13 -10.58
CA HIS A 18 6.04 8.28 -10.65
C HIS A 18 6.49 9.74 -10.54
N LYS A 19 5.74 10.68 -11.13
CA LYS A 19 6.01 12.12 -10.98
C LYS A 19 5.88 12.60 -9.54
N GLU A 20 4.94 12.03 -8.78
CA GLU A 20 4.78 12.31 -7.34
C GLU A 20 5.81 11.55 -6.47
N GLY A 21 6.75 10.82 -7.07
CA GLY A 21 7.84 10.13 -6.39
C GLY A 21 7.45 8.78 -5.80
N LEU A 22 6.33 8.18 -6.26
CA LEU A 22 5.99 6.80 -5.91
C LEU A 22 6.81 5.82 -6.75
N SER A 23 7.34 4.79 -6.12
CA SER A 23 8.35 3.90 -6.72
C SER A 23 7.76 2.79 -7.58
N ASP A 24 6.57 2.31 -7.24
CA ASP A 24 5.85 1.30 -8.03
C ASP A 24 4.33 1.45 -7.86
N ILE A 25 3.57 0.90 -8.83
CA ILE A 25 2.11 0.99 -8.87
C ILE A 25 1.53 -0.29 -9.47
N GLY A 26 0.44 -0.76 -8.89
CA GLY A 26 -0.33 -1.89 -9.40
C GLY A 26 -1.83 -1.66 -9.29
N PHE A 27 -2.60 -2.45 -10.05
CA PHE A 27 -4.05 -2.32 -10.13
C PHE A 27 -4.69 -3.68 -9.90
N THR A 28 -5.74 -3.73 -9.07
CA THR A 28 -6.48 -4.96 -8.81
C THR A 28 -7.96 -4.68 -8.54
N ASN A 29 -8.79 -5.71 -8.56
CA ASN A 29 -10.18 -5.60 -8.15
C ASN A 29 -10.31 -5.67 -6.60
N PRO A 30 -11.43 -5.20 -6.02
CA PRO A 30 -11.66 -5.19 -4.57
C PRO A 30 -12.14 -6.55 -4.03
N LYS A 31 -11.56 -7.65 -4.51
CA LYS A 31 -11.89 -9.00 -4.02
C LYS A 31 -10.67 -9.58 -3.32
N LEU A 32 -10.83 -9.97 -2.07
CA LEU A 32 -9.81 -10.73 -1.35
C LEU A 32 -9.89 -12.21 -1.75
N ASP A 33 -8.74 -12.91 -1.67
CA ASP A 33 -8.73 -14.37 -1.78
C ASP A 33 -9.40 -14.96 -0.53
N PRO A 34 -10.39 -15.88 -0.68
CA PRO A 34 -11.07 -16.49 0.46
C PRO A 34 -10.14 -17.21 1.44
N GLU A 35 -9.07 -17.85 0.95
CA GLU A 35 -8.11 -18.54 1.80
C GLU A 35 -7.31 -17.57 2.66
N GLU A 36 -6.92 -16.42 2.11
CA GLU A 36 -6.21 -15.37 2.83
C GLU A 36 -7.06 -14.81 3.98
N PHE A 37 -8.34 -14.60 3.74
CA PHE A 37 -9.25 -14.15 4.78
C PHE A 37 -9.49 -15.24 5.84
N LYS A 38 -9.59 -16.50 5.44
CA LYS A 38 -9.68 -17.63 6.36
C LYS A 38 -8.47 -17.68 7.29
N ASN A 39 -7.26 -17.54 6.75
CA ASN A 39 -6.03 -17.52 7.54
C ASN A 39 -6.03 -16.38 8.57
N PHE A 40 -6.53 -15.21 8.19
CA PHE A 40 -6.68 -14.09 9.12
C PHE A 40 -7.70 -14.38 10.23
N LYS A 41 -8.86 -14.96 9.88
CA LYS A 41 -9.87 -15.38 10.89
C LYS A 41 -9.31 -16.43 11.86
N ASP A 42 -8.58 -17.41 11.34
CA ASP A 42 -7.94 -18.44 12.16
C ASP A 42 -6.91 -17.83 13.11
N PHE A 43 -6.13 -16.84 12.67
CA PHE A 43 -5.20 -16.08 13.51
C PHE A 43 -5.92 -15.37 14.66
N ILE A 44 -7.04 -14.71 14.37
CA ILE A 44 -7.87 -14.05 15.41
C ILE A 44 -8.47 -15.06 16.37
N ASN A 45 -9.10 -16.13 15.86
CA ASN A 45 -9.78 -17.15 16.65
C ASN A 45 -8.84 -17.92 17.60
N LYS A 46 -7.58 -18.08 17.18
CA LYS A 46 -6.50 -18.69 18.00
C LYS A 46 -5.92 -17.73 19.05
N GLY A 47 -6.38 -16.47 19.08
CA GLY A 47 -5.88 -15.47 20.02
C GLY A 47 -4.45 -14.98 19.69
N TYR A 48 -3.94 -15.24 18.50
CA TYR A 48 -2.56 -14.87 18.10
C TYR A 48 -2.38 -13.35 17.95
N HIS A 49 -3.48 -12.59 17.90
CA HIS A 49 -3.46 -11.12 17.93
C HIS A 49 -3.04 -10.54 19.28
N GLY A 50 -2.99 -11.34 20.36
CA GLY A 50 -2.62 -10.88 21.69
C GLY A 50 -3.52 -9.75 22.18
N GLN A 51 -2.93 -8.62 22.56
CA GLN A 51 -3.65 -7.42 23.02
C GLN A 51 -4.14 -6.52 21.89
N MET A 52 -3.92 -6.88 20.62
CA MET A 52 -4.37 -6.09 19.47
C MET A 52 -5.84 -6.37 19.14
N TYR A 53 -6.74 -6.17 20.10
CA TYR A 53 -8.19 -6.45 19.97
C TYR A 53 -8.84 -5.65 18.83
N TRP A 54 -8.25 -4.50 18.46
CA TRP A 54 -8.70 -3.69 17.33
C TRP A 54 -8.64 -4.42 15.98
N LEU A 55 -7.85 -5.48 15.85
CA LEU A 55 -7.81 -6.30 14.64
C LEU A 55 -9.14 -6.97 14.33
N ASN A 56 -9.97 -7.22 15.35
CA ASN A 56 -11.30 -7.78 15.17
C ASN A 56 -12.35 -6.72 14.78
N ASN A 57 -12.03 -5.44 14.91
CA ASN A 57 -12.95 -4.38 14.54
C ASN A 57 -13.15 -4.36 13.01
N ASN A 58 -14.41 -4.24 12.58
CA ASN A 58 -14.77 -4.17 11.16
C ASN A 58 -14.17 -5.31 10.31
N ILE A 59 -14.15 -6.51 10.86
CA ILE A 59 -13.55 -7.69 10.20
C ILE A 59 -14.14 -7.92 8.81
N GLY A 60 -15.42 -7.63 8.60
CA GLY A 60 -16.09 -7.73 7.30
C GLY A 60 -15.49 -6.79 6.24
N TRP A 61 -14.99 -5.62 6.64
CA TRP A 61 -14.32 -4.70 5.70
C TRP A 61 -12.98 -5.26 5.19
N ARG A 62 -12.30 -6.08 6.02
CA ARG A 62 -11.09 -6.80 5.61
C ARG A 62 -11.41 -7.89 4.60
N GLU A 63 -12.53 -8.58 4.78
CA GLU A 63 -13.01 -9.62 3.88
C GLU A 63 -13.46 -9.04 2.54
N ASN A 64 -14.28 -7.99 2.61
CA ASN A 64 -14.90 -7.38 1.45
C ASN A 64 -14.86 -5.85 1.53
N PRO A 65 -13.95 -5.20 0.81
CA PRO A 65 -13.88 -3.74 0.75
C PRO A 65 -15.18 -3.05 0.32
N LYS A 66 -16.05 -3.73 -0.42
CA LYS A 66 -17.38 -3.18 -0.79
C LYS A 66 -18.30 -2.97 0.41
N LEU A 67 -18.06 -3.64 1.54
CA LEU A 67 -18.79 -3.34 2.78
C LEU A 67 -18.35 -2.03 3.44
N MET A 68 -17.14 -1.55 3.13
CA MET A 68 -16.64 -0.24 3.55
C MET A 68 -17.04 0.86 2.56
N TRP A 69 -17.08 0.53 1.29
CA TRP A 69 -17.51 1.42 0.22
C TRP A 69 -18.06 0.60 -0.96
N GLU A 70 -19.39 0.66 -1.14
CA GLU A 70 -20.13 -0.17 -2.09
C GLU A 70 -19.69 0.01 -3.54
N ASP A 71 -19.38 1.26 -3.91
CA ASP A 71 -19.05 1.64 -5.28
C ASP A 71 -17.60 1.37 -5.68
N VAL A 72 -16.77 0.80 -4.79
CA VAL A 72 -15.39 0.49 -5.15
C VAL A 72 -15.32 -0.60 -6.22
N GLU A 73 -14.69 -0.28 -7.35
CA GLU A 73 -14.48 -1.21 -8.46
C GLU A 73 -13.00 -1.53 -8.68
N THR A 74 -12.11 -0.61 -8.35
CA THR A 74 -10.67 -0.79 -8.51
C THR A 74 -9.92 -0.37 -7.26
N ILE A 75 -8.95 -1.18 -6.88
CA ILE A 75 -7.93 -0.82 -5.88
C ILE A 75 -6.62 -0.57 -6.62
N ILE A 76 -6.09 0.63 -6.48
CA ILE A 76 -4.78 1.00 -6.98
C ILE A 76 -3.83 0.95 -5.80
N VAL A 77 -2.78 0.13 -5.90
CA VAL A 77 -1.78 -0.05 -4.86
C VAL A 77 -0.49 0.65 -5.27
N PHE A 78 0.08 1.39 -4.36
CA PHE A 78 1.33 2.11 -4.54
C PHE A 78 2.36 1.61 -3.56
N ALA A 79 3.60 1.56 -4.00
CA ALA A 79 4.74 1.31 -3.15
C ALA A 79 5.73 2.47 -3.22
N GLU A 80 6.22 2.89 -2.06
CA GLU A 80 7.29 3.88 -1.94
C GLU A 80 8.47 3.26 -1.20
N ASN A 81 9.65 3.25 -1.83
CA ASN A 81 10.87 2.79 -1.19
C ASN A 81 11.39 3.85 -0.24
N TYR A 82 11.55 3.50 1.04
CA TYR A 82 12.08 4.40 2.06
C TYR A 82 13.59 4.26 2.28
N TYR A 83 14.26 3.33 1.60
CA TYR A 83 15.71 3.19 1.65
C TYR A 83 16.40 4.24 0.77
N LYS A 84 17.17 5.09 1.40
CA LYS A 84 17.88 6.19 0.73
C LYS A 84 19.40 5.93 0.54
N GLY A 85 19.82 4.67 0.70
CA GLY A 85 21.23 4.29 0.61
C GLY A 85 21.96 4.34 1.96
N GLY A 86 23.23 3.93 1.95
CA GLY A 86 24.07 3.84 3.14
C GLY A 86 23.96 2.51 3.88
N ASN A 87 24.77 2.33 4.93
CA ASN A 87 24.64 1.16 5.80
C ASN A 87 23.78 1.51 7.02
N PRO A 88 22.56 0.96 7.15
CA PRO A 88 21.68 1.26 8.29
C PRO A 88 22.21 0.78 9.64
N LEU A 89 23.24 -0.08 9.62
CA LEU A 89 23.86 -0.65 10.82
C LEU A 89 25.26 -0.03 11.10
N SER A 90 25.63 1.05 10.42
CA SER A 90 26.94 1.71 10.62
C SER A 90 27.22 2.04 12.08
N ASP A 91 26.19 2.45 12.80
CA ASP A 91 26.30 2.96 14.15
C ASP A 91 25.93 1.93 15.25
N ILE A 92 25.63 0.68 14.85
CA ILE A 92 25.12 -0.36 15.78
C ILE A 92 26.07 -0.68 16.94
N ASN A 93 27.36 -0.49 16.73
CA ASN A 93 28.38 -0.73 17.75
C ASN A 93 28.72 0.51 18.60
N ILE A 94 28.14 1.67 18.30
CA ILE A 94 28.35 2.90 19.06
C ILE A 94 27.35 2.93 20.20
N LYS A 95 27.83 2.64 21.43
CA LYS A 95 26.96 2.43 22.61
C LYS A 95 26.21 3.69 23.06
N ASP A 96 26.72 4.86 22.73
CA ASP A 96 26.17 6.14 23.16
C ASP A 96 25.14 6.70 22.18
N ILE A 97 24.85 5.98 21.07
CA ILE A 97 23.91 6.40 20.04
C ILE A 97 22.76 5.38 19.94
N ALA A 98 21.53 5.87 20.07
CA ALA A 98 20.34 5.04 19.83
C ALA A 98 20.23 4.70 18.34
N ASN A 99 20.03 3.41 18.02
CA ASN A 99 19.78 2.97 16.66
C ASN A 99 18.27 2.90 16.38
N ILE A 100 17.79 3.83 15.56
CA ILE A 100 16.38 3.92 15.17
C ILE A 100 16.21 3.20 13.82
N SER A 101 15.16 2.37 13.72
CA SER A 101 14.80 1.71 12.47
C SER A 101 14.59 2.71 11.34
N ILE A 102 15.08 2.40 10.14
CA ILE A 102 15.07 3.33 9.00
C ILE A 102 13.67 3.84 8.66
N TYR A 103 12.66 2.97 8.74
CA TYR A 103 11.27 3.37 8.45
C TYR A 103 10.73 4.44 9.40
N ALA A 104 11.31 4.57 10.59
CA ALA A 104 10.89 5.53 11.62
C ALA A 104 11.76 6.81 11.65
N ARG A 105 12.74 6.91 10.73
CA ARG A 105 13.60 8.10 10.63
C ARG A 105 12.95 9.18 9.77
N GLY A 106 12.97 10.43 10.23
CA GLY A 106 12.43 11.58 9.51
C GLY A 106 10.95 11.85 9.80
N ASP A 107 10.25 12.38 8.80
CA ASP A 107 8.84 12.71 8.93
C ASP A 107 7.96 11.46 9.00
N ASP A 108 6.79 11.60 9.62
CA ASP A 108 5.79 10.54 9.65
C ASP A 108 5.36 10.13 8.23
N TYR A 109 5.71 8.91 7.84
CA TYR A 109 5.45 8.40 6.50
C TYR A 109 3.96 8.37 6.13
N HIS A 110 3.06 8.22 7.12
CA HIS A 110 1.62 8.28 6.86
C HIS A 110 1.24 9.62 6.23
N ASN A 111 1.76 10.71 6.76
CA ASN A 111 1.49 12.05 6.25
C ASN A 111 2.17 12.29 4.89
N VAL A 112 3.42 11.86 4.75
CA VAL A 112 4.20 12.00 3.50
C VAL A 112 3.52 11.24 2.37
N LEU A 113 3.24 9.94 2.57
CA LEU A 113 2.63 9.10 1.55
C LEU A 113 1.20 9.53 1.25
N LYS A 114 0.41 9.86 2.26
CA LYS A 114 -0.98 10.35 2.08
C LYS A 114 -1.04 11.62 1.25
N LYS A 115 -0.07 12.54 1.41
CA LYS A 115 0.03 13.75 0.58
C LYS A 115 0.24 13.41 -0.89
N LYS A 116 1.19 12.50 -1.20
CA LYS A 116 1.46 12.03 -2.56
C LYS A 116 0.24 11.34 -3.18
N LEU A 117 -0.40 10.45 -2.42
CA LEU A 117 -1.60 9.74 -2.89
C LEU A 117 -2.77 10.69 -3.15
N LYS A 118 -2.96 11.73 -2.33
CA LYS A 118 -3.98 12.76 -2.59
C LYS A 118 -3.69 13.54 -3.87
N ALA A 119 -2.43 13.81 -4.20
CA ALA A 119 -2.06 14.44 -5.47
C ALA A 119 -2.41 13.53 -6.65
N VAL A 120 -2.09 12.23 -6.57
CA VAL A 120 -2.49 11.23 -7.59
C VAL A 120 -4.02 11.14 -7.69
N ALA A 121 -4.73 11.04 -6.56
CA ALA A 121 -6.19 10.98 -6.51
C ALA A 121 -6.85 12.17 -7.21
N SER A 122 -6.33 13.38 -6.99
CA SER A 122 -6.82 14.59 -7.67
C SER A 122 -6.67 14.53 -9.20
N GLN A 123 -5.62 13.83 -9.69
CA GLN A 123 -5.46 13.65 -11.14
C GLN A 123 -6.35 12.53 -11.67
N ILE A 124 -6.63 11.47 -10.89
CA ILE A 124 -7.59 10.43 -11.28
C ILE A 124 -8.97 11.05 -11.51
N ILE A 125 -9.45 11.90 -10.58
CA ILE A 125 -10.73 12.60 -10.70
C ILE A 125 -10.80 13.46 -11.97
N LYS A 126 -9.68 14.08 -12.39
CA LYS A 126 -9.62 14.86 -13.63
C LYS A 126 -9.58 14.00 -14.89
N LEU A 127 -9.05 12.78 -14.80
CA LEU A 127 -8.89 11.86 -15.93
C LEU A 127 -10.15 11.03 -16.21
N VAL A 128 -10.96 10.82 -15.18
CA VAL A 128 -12.17 9.97 -15.23
C VAL A 128 -13.35 10.78 -14.70
N ASP A 129 -14.24 11.15 -15.61
CA ASP A 129 -15.45 11.90 -15.24
C ASP A 129 -16.29 11.16 -14.21
N LYS A 130 -16.81 11.90 -13.22
CA LYS A 130 -17.63 11.37 -12.11
C LYS A 130 -16.97 10.29 -11.26
N SER A 131 -15.65 10.14 -11.30
CA SER A 131 -14.98 9.21 -10.41
C SER A 131 -14.89 9.76 -8.98
N GLU A 132 -15.16 8.89 -8.03
CA GLU A 132 -14.86 9.12 -6.62
C GLU A 132 -13.62 8.33 -6.23
N VAL A 133 -12.89 8.82 -5.22
CA VAL A 133 -11.68 8.17 -4.74
C VAL A 133 -11.57 8.26 -3.22
N LYS A 134 -11.06 7.20 -2.60
CA LYS A 134 -10.69 7.18 -1.18
C LYS A 134 -9.24 6.75 -1.03
N VAL A 135 -8.50 7.45 -0.17
CA VAL A 135 -7.06 7.26 0.03
C VAL A 135 -6.80 6.61 1.39
N PHE A 136 -5.99 5.56 1.41
CA PHE A 136 -5.65 4.82 2.62
C PHE A 136 -4.13 4.64 2.73
N VAL A 137 -3.63 4.80 3.94
CA VAL A 137 -2.24 4.52 4.33
C VAL A 137 -2.27 3.98 5.74
N ASP A 138 -2.18 2.66 5.90
CA ASP A 138 -2.05 1.92 7.17
C ASP A 138 -3.09 2.24 8.28
N THR A 139 -4.10 3.04 7.99
CA THR A 139 -5.05 3.54 9.01
C THR A 139 -6.45 2.95 8.92
N ALA A 140 -6.71 2.08 7.95
CA ALA A 140 -8.01 1.46 7.73
C ALA A 140 -7.93 -0.07 7.88
N PRO A 141 -9.04 -0.75 8.23
CA PRO A 141 -9.09 -2.21 8.30
C PRO A 141 -9.12 -2.83 6.90
N ILE A 142 -8.05 -2.69 6.16
CA ILE A 142 -7.84 -3.19 4.80
C ILE A 142 -6.65 -4.15 4.81
N MET A 143 -6.74 -5.22 4.02
CA MET A 143 -5.66 -6.18 3.84
C MET A 143 -4.65 -5.68 2.78
N GLU A 144 -3.96 -4.56 3.07
CA GLU A 144 -3.09 -3.85 2.12
C GLU A 144 -2.03 -4.74 1.48
N LYS A 145 -1.38 -5.60 2.27
CA LYS A 145 -0.33 -6.51 1.78
C LYS A 145 -0.86 -7.52 0.77
N HIS A 146 -2.08 -8.03 0.96
CA HIS A 146 -2.72 -8.95 0.00
C HIS A 146 -3.08 -8.24 -1.29
N PHE A 147 -3.61 -7.01 -1.21
CA PHE A 147 -3.86 -6.21 -2.40
C PHE A 147 -2.57 -5.84 -3.13
N ALA A 148 -1.46 -5.59 -2.41
CA ALA A 148 -0.16 -5.37 -3.02
C ALA A 148 0.32 -6.61 -3.81
N GLN A 149 0.15 -7.81 -3.26
CA GLN A 149 0.44 -9.05 -3.96
C GLN A 149 -0.45 -9.24 -5.19
N LYS A 150 -1.76 -9.06 -5.04
CA LYS A 150 -2.70 -9.16 -6.18
C LYS A 150 -2.46 -8.13 -7.27
N ALA A 151 -2.02 -6.94 -6.91
CA ALA A 151 -1.69 -5.87 -7.85
C ALA A 151 -0.31 -6.06 -8.53
N GLY A 152 0.46 -7.09 -8.14
CA GLY A 152 1.75 -7.40 -8.74
C GLY A 152 2.92 -6.56 -8.22
N ILE A 153 2.77 -5.85 -7.10
CA ILE A 153 3.87 -5.11 -6.45
C ILE A 153 4.95 -6.07 -5.95
N GLY A 154 4.53 -7.23 -5.43
CA GLY A 154 5.44 -8.23 -4.89
C GLY A 154 4.69 -9.42 -4.33
N TRP A 155 5.29 -10.15 -3.39
CA TRP A 155 4.66 -11.25 -2.67
C TRP A 155 4.88 -11.10 -1.16
N GLN A 156 4.00 -11.66 -0.38
CA GLN A 156 4.15 -11.67 1.07
C GLN A 156 5.09 -12.79 1.49
N GLY A 157 6.20 -12.43 2.12
CA GLY A 157 7.18 -13.39 2.64
C GLY A 157 6.73 -14.04 3.95
N LYS A 158 7.45 -15.07 4.42
CA LYS A 158 7.19 -15.74 5.70
C LYS A 158 7.25 -14.81 6.92
N HIS A 159 8.01 -13.72 6.81
CA HIS A 159 8.08 -12.65 7.82
C HIS A 159 6.92 -11.64 7.72
N THR A 160 5.92 -11.92 6.90
CA THR A 160 4.70 -11.12 6.65
C THR A 160 4.89 -9.78 5.93
N ASN A 161 6.11 -9.37 5.60
CA ASN A 161 6.33 -8.18 4.77
C ASN A 161 6.20 -8.50 3.27
N VAL A 162 5.82 -7.48 2.49
CA VAL A 162 5.80 -7.58 1.04
C VAL A 162 7.23 -7.47 0.50
N LEU A 163 7.59 -8.40 -0.37
CA LEU A 163 8.88 -8.46 -1.07
C LEU A 163 8.66 -8.07 -2.54
N SER A 164 9.14 -6.92 -2.94
CA SER A 164 9.13 -6.49 -4.33
C SER A 164 10.43 -6.93 -5.03
N LYS A 165 10.30 -7.49 -6.25
CA LYS A 165 11.48 -7.82 -7.08
C LYS A 165 12.29 -6.58 -7.46
N LYS A 166 11.63 -5.42 -7.57
CA LYS A 166 12.26 -4.16 -7.98
C LYS A 166 12.85 -3.39 -6.80
N LEU A 167 12.16 -3.41 -5.64
CA LEU A 167 12.38 -2.47 -4.55
C LEU A 167 12.87 -3.14 -3.26
N GLY A 168 12.89 -4.49 -3.20
CA GLY A 168 13.13 -5.22 -1.96
C GLY A 168 11.92 -5.14 -1.01
N ASN A 169 12.18 -5.23 0.30
CA ASN A 169 11.12 -5.22 1.32
C ASN A 169 11.03 -3.90 2.12
N TRP A 170 11.85 -2.91 1.78
CA TRP A 170 11.84 -1.60 2.44
C TRP A 170 10.90 -0.64 1.70
N ILE A 171 9.63 -0.98 1.71
CA ILE A 171 8.57 -0.24 1.01
C ILE A 171 7.42 0.07 1.97
N PHE A 172 6.91 1.29 1.88
CA PHE A 172 5.60 1.64 2.39
C PHE A 172 4.53 1.36 1.34
N LEU A 173 3.36 0.95 1.80
CA LEU A 173 2.21 0.73 0.95
C LEU A 173 1.18 1.83 1.15
N GLY A 174 0.46 2.15 0.08
CA GLY A 174 -0.69 3.01 0.14
C GLY A 174 -1.69 2.64 -0.95
N LEU A 175 -2.96 2.93 -0.72
CA LEU A 175 -4.03 2.51 -1.61
C LEU A 175 -4.92 3.69 -1.99
N ILE A 176 -5.40 3.66 -3.23
CA ILE A 176 -6.52 4.46 -3.68
C ILE A 176 -7.62 3.49 -4.13
N PHE A 177 -8.80 3.63 -3.54
CA PHE A 177 -10.02 2.99 -4.01
C PHE A 177 -10.71 3.93 -5.00
N THR A 178 -11.22 3.38 -6.09
CA THR A 178 -11.95 4.10 -7.14
C THR A 178 -13.00 3.22 -7.80
#